data_6d7b0ec7ce659b45ac74566dae5a83de
#
_entry.id   6d7b0ec7ce659b45ac74566dae5a83de
#
_cell.length_a   1.000
_cell.length_b   1.000
_cell.length_c   1.000
_cell.angle_alpha   90.00
_cell.angle_beta   90.00
_cell.angle_gamma   90.00
#
_symmetry.space_group_name_H-M   'P 1'
#
loop_
_entity.id
_entity.type
_entity.pdbx_description
1 polymer ?
#
loop_
_entity_poly.entity_id
_entity_poly.type
_entity_poly.pdbx_seq_one_letter_code
_entity_poly.pdbx_strand_id
1 'polypeptide(L)'
;GTGSDTSTQRRHLDLGCGTRPRNPYAAPLLYGIDIRSGLQAPGVQAIVAANLALQAIPFADAQFDSVSAYDFIEHIPRVALDVASGSSRLPFIELMNEIWRVLKPDGRLYAVTPLFDHEKMWRDPTHVNPITPKTWRYFCRPELGARMYGFKGEFEMLRQTRCRFKRDYEPARPALGGWLARGADRLTGQAAHLVWEWRALKPPH
;
A
#
# COMPACT_ATOMS: atom_id res chain seq x y z
N GLY A 1 -7.30 -32.90 -18.80
CA GLY A 1 -7.26 -31.51 -18.46
C GLY A 1 -6.99 -31.40 -16.98
N THR A 2 -5.75 -31.10 -16.59
CA THR A 2 -5.37 -30.81 -15.21
C THR A 2 -5.81 -29.38 -14.90
N GLY A 3 -6.99 -29.22 -14.33
CA GLY A 3 -7.40 -27.97 -13.71
C GLY A 3 -6.49 -27.73 -12.50
N SER A 4 -5.54 -26.80 -12.61
CA SER A 4 -4.76 -26.33 -11.48
C SER A 4 -5.73 -25.73 -10.47
N ASP A 5 -5.77 -26.29 -9.27
CA ASP A 5 -6.59 -25.77 -8.16
C ASP A 5 -6.15 -24.34 -7.85
N THR A 6 -6.94 -23.36 -8.30
CA THR A 6 -6.66 -21.93 -8.09
C THR A 6 -6.84 -21.50 -6.63
N SER A 7 -7.35 -22.39 -5.76
CA SER A 7 -7.59 -22.08 -4.34
C SER A 7 -6.28 -21.95 -3.54
N THR A 8 -5.20 -22.57 -3.99
CA THR A 8 -3.89 -22.58 -3.31
C THR A 8 -2.91 -21.56 -3.87
N GLN A 9 -3.22 -20.91 -5.01
CA GLN A 9 -2.30 -19.95 -5.64
C GLN A 9 -2.27 -18.61 -4.89
N ARG A 10 -1.07 -18.02 -4.75
CA ARG A 10 -0.90 -16.69 -4.13
C ARG A 10 -1.60 -15.62 -4.97
N ARG A 11 -2.24 -14.70 -4.28
CA ARG A 11 -2.98 -13.57 -4.87
C ARG A 11 -2.36 -12.25 -4.43
N HIS A 12 -2.17 -11.34 -5.39
CA HIS A 12 -1.70 -9.99 -5.15
C HIS A 12 -2.72 -8.96 -5.61
N LEU A 13 -2.87 -7.88 -4.85
CA LEU A 13 -3.72 -6.73 -5.19
C LEU A 13 -2.88 -5.46 -5.25
N ASP A 14 -2.94 -4.73 -6.37
CA ASP A 14 -2.29 -3.42 -6.54
C ASP A 14 -3.32 -2.29 -6.47
N LEU A 15 -3.14 -1.35 -5.54
CA LEU A 15 -4.03 -0.22 -5.31
C LEU A 15 -3.56 1.00 -6.10
N GLY A 16 -4.49 1.67 -6.80
CA GLY A 16 -4.16 2.77 -7.71
C GLY A 16 -3.33 2.28 -8.90
N CYS A 17 -3.69 1.11 -9.44
CA CYS A 17 -2.85 0.34 -10.34
C CYS A 17 -2.70 0.94 -11.74
N GLY A 18 -3.59 1.86 -12.14
CA GLY A 18 -3.64 2.32 -13.51
C GLY A 18 -3.88 1.20 -14.51
N THR A 19 -3.22 1.30 -15.67
CA THR A 19 -3.28 0.29 -16.74
C THR A 19 -2.19 -0.79 -16.62
N ARG A 20 -1.34 -0.72 -15.60
CA ARG A 20 -0.19 -1.61 -15.39
C ARG A 20 -0.07 -2.00 -13.92
N PRO A 21 -0.93 -2.87 -13.41
CA PRO A 21 -0.83 -3.37 -12.04
C PRO A 21 0.56 -3.95 -11.76
N ARG A 22 1.11 -3.59 -10.60
CA ARG A 22 2.43 -4.05 -10.15
C ARG A 22 2.27 -5.32 -9.33
N ASN A 23 3.31 -6.14 -9.36
CA ASN A 23 3.32 -7.43 -8.68
C ASN A 23 4.68 -7.69 -8.02
N PRO A 24 5.00 -6.95 -6.94
CA PRO A 24 6.33 -6.97 -6.33
C PRO A 24 6.71 -8.33 -5.75
N TYR A 25 5.75 -9.19 -5.48
CA TYR A 25 5.97 -10.53 -4.93
C TYR A 25 5.79 -11.66 -5.95
N ALA A 26 5.65 -11.32 -7.23
CA ALA A 26 5.46 -12.30 -8.31
C ALA A 26 4.38 -13.34 -7.99
N ALA A 27 3.23 -12.88 -7.51
CA ALA A 27 2.09 -13.76 -7.26
C ALA A 27 1.48 -14.24 -8.58
N PRO A 28 1.09 -15.51 -8.71
CA PRO A 28 0.48 -16.03 -9.93
C PRO A 28 -0.83 -15.35 -10.31
N LEU A 29 -1.62 -14.90 -9.33
CA LEU A 29 -2.89 -14.23 -9.55
C LEU A 29 -2.78 -12.75 -9.16
N LEU A 30 -2.87 -11.89 -10.15
CA LEU A 30 -2.75 -10.43 -10.01
C LEU A 30 -4.12 -9.76 -10.18
N TYR A 31 -4.44 -8.86 -9.26
CA TYR A 31 -5.63 -8.02 -9.26
C TYR A 31 -5.23 -6.56 -9.11
N GLY A 32 -6.08 -5.66 -9.58
CA GLY A 32 -5.89 -4.23 -9.43
C GLY A 32 -7.15 -3.49 -9.01
N ILE A 33 -6.97 -2.32 -8.41
CA ILE A 33 -8.02 -1.32 -8.19
C ILE A 33 -7.55 0.00 -8.75
N ASP A 34 -8.44 0.68 -9.47
CA ASP A 34 -8.24 2.06 -9.92
C ASP A 34 -9.56 2.82 -9.80
N ILE A 35 -9.50 4.15 -9.75
CA ILE A 35 -10.71 4.97 -9.72
C ILE A 35 -11.46 4.95 -11.07
N ARG A 36 -10.75 4.68 -12.15
CA ARG A 36 -11.30 4.63 -13.50
C ARG A 36 -11.93 3.28 -13.78
N SER A 37 -13.10 3.29 -14.44
CA SER A 37 -13.79 2.08 -14.87
C SER A 37 -13.25 1.56 -16.22
N GLY A 38 -13.53 0.27 -16.48
CA GLY A 38 -13.26 -0.35 -17.77
C GLY A 38 -11.79 -0.65 -18.08
N LEU A 39 -10.89 -0.52 -17.09
CA LEU A 39 -9.49 -0.86 -17.27
C LEU A 39 -9.28 -2.38 -17.32
N GLN A 40 -8.40 -2.79 -18.24
CA GLN A 40 -7.97 -4.18 -18.39
C GLN A 40 -6.46 -4.20 -18.65
N ALA A 41 -5.80 -5.28 -18.27
CA ALA A 41 -4.37 -5.49 -18.56
C ALA A 41 -4.08 -6.98 -18.78
N PRO A 42 -3.19 -7.34 -19.71
CA PRO A 42 -2.80 -8.72 -19.94
C PRO A 42 -2.21 -9.35 -18.67
N GLY A 43 -2.60 -10.60 -18.39
CA GLY A 43 -2.12 -11.34 -17.21
C GLY A 43 -2.71 -10.90 -15.87
N VAL A 44 -3.69 -9.98 -15.87
CA VAL A 44 -4.39 -9.52 -14.68
C VAL A 44 -5.78 -10.14 -14.65
N GLN A 45 -6.16 -10.70 -13.50
CA GLN A 45 -7.45 -11.37 -13.31
C GLN A 45 -8.61 -10.39 -13.40
N ALA A 46 -8.48 -9.24 -12.74
CA ALA A 46 -9.45 -8.16 -12.79
C ALA A 46 -8.82 -6.84 -12.35
N ILE A 47 -9.27 -5.74 -12.96
CA ILE A 47 -9.08 -4.38 -12.44
C ILE A 47 -10.48 -3.86 -12.08
N VAL A 48 -10.71 -3.66 -10.80
CA VAL A 48 -12.01 -3.23 -10.27
C VAL A 48 -12.01 -1.72 -10.09
N ALA A 49 -13.07 -1.06 -10.53
CA ALA A 49 -13.23 0.37 -10.33
C ALA A 49 -13.71 0.66 -8.90
N ALA A 50 -12.94 1.45 -8.14
CA ALA A 50 -13.32 1.89 -6.79
C ALA A 50 -12.60 3.17 -6.39
N ASN A 51 -13.33 4.08 -5.74
CA ASN A 51 -12.75 5.25 -5.08
C ASN A 51 -12.47 4.91 -3.61
N LEU A 52 -11.24 4.52 -3.31
CA LEU A 52 -10.85 4.06 -1.97
C LEU A 52 -10.74 5.19 -0.92
N ALA A 53 -10.94 6.44 -1.30
CA ALA A 53 -11.15 7.54 -0.35
C ALA A 53 -12.60 7.56 0.19
N LEU A 54 -13.55 6.89 -0.48
CA LEU A 54 -14.98 6.95 -0.18
C LEU A 54 -15.58 5.59 0.17
N GLN A 55 -15.00 4.49 -0.28
CA GLN A 55 -15.58 3.16 -0.18
C GLN A 55 -14.56 2.09 0.23
N ALA A 56 -15.07 0.97 0.71
CA ALA A 56 -14.29 -0.20 1.08
C ALA A 56 -13.59 -0.83 -0.14
N ILE A 57 -12.54 -1.59 0.10
CA ILE A 57 -11.92 -2.46 -0.92
C ILE A 57 -12.93 -3.55 -1.30
N PRO A 58 -13.37 -3.63 -2.59
CA PRO A 58 -14.44 -4.53 -3.02
C PRO A 58 -13.98 -5.98 -3.19
N PHE A 59 -13.33 -6.50 -2.17
CA PHE A 59 -12.86 -7.88 -2.09
C PHE A 59 -13.11 -8.45 -0.70
N ALA A 60 -13.15 -9.79 -0.60
CA ALA A 60 -13.41 -10.49 0.65
C ALA A 60 -12.27 -10.36 1.68
N ASP A 61 -12.58 -10.65 2.94
CA ASP A 61 -11.62 -10.76 4.02
C ASP A 61 -10.58 -11.84 3.71
N ALA A 62 -9.32 -11.58 4.08
CA ALA A 62 -8.23 -12.53 3.95
C ALA A 62 -8.10 -13.16 2.54
N GLN A 63 -8.36 -12.38 1.50
CA GLN A 63 -8.30 -12.86 0.12
C GLN A 63 -6.90 -12.82 -0.48
N PHE A 64 -6.05 -11.90 -0.04
CA PHE A 64 -4.75 -11.62 -0.66
C PHE A 64 -3.57 -12.00 0.21
N ASP A 65 -2.55 -12.59 -0.42
CA ASP A 65 -1.25 -12.86 0.20
C ASP A 65 -0.39 -11.60 0.27
N SER A 66 -0.66 -10.64 -0.62
CA SER A 66 0.01 -9.35 -0.62
C SER A 66 -0.82 -8.25 -1.27
N VAL A 67 -0.58 -7.01 -0.82
CA VAL A 67 -1.15 -5.77 -1.36
C VAL A 67 -0.02 -4.81 -1.64
N SER A 68 -0.09 -4.08 -2.75
CA SER A 68 0.84 -2.97 -3.04
C SER A 68 0.11 -1.65 -3.30
N ALA A 69 0.83 -0.55 -3.08
CA ALA A 69 0.39 0.80 -3.38
C ALA A 69 1.60 1.66 -3.76
N TYR A 70 1.67 2.08 -5.02
CA TYR A 70 2.77 2.88 -5.55
C TYR A 70 2.26 4.28 -5.91
N ASP A 71 2.78 5.30 -5.26
CA ASP A 71 2.34 6.69 -5.43
C ASP A 71 0.79 6.79 -5.40
N PHE A 72 0.18 6.19 -4.37
CA PHE A 72 -1.27 6.11 -4.22
C PHE A 72 -1.76 6.64 -2.87
N ILE A 73 -1.12 6.24 -1.76
CA ILE A 73 -1.60 6.55 -0.39
C ILE A 73 -1.59 8.05 -0.10
N GLU A 74 -0.67 8.79 -0.71
CA GLU A 74 -0.58 10.26 -0.59
C GLU A 74 -1.81 11.00 -1.15
N HIS A 75 -2.60 10.35 -1.99
CA HIS A 75 -3.86 10.91 -2.53
C HIS A 75 -5.07 10.64 -1.62
N ILE A 76 -4.93 9.80 -0.59
CA ILE A 76 -6.02 9.46 0.33
C ILE A 76 -6.08 10.46 1.47
N PRO A 77 -7.18 11.23 1.64
CA PRO A 77 -7.28 12.25 2.66
C PRO A 77 -7.14 11.69 4.09
N ARG A 78 -6.52 12.47 4.97
CA ARG A 78 -6.48 12.14 6.41
C ARG A 78 -7.81 12.41 7.08
N VAL A 79 -8.47 13.50 6.68
CA VAL A 79 -9.79 13.91 7.18
C VAL A 79 -10.64 14.27 5.98
N ALA A 80 -11.86 13.79 5.96
CA ALA A 80 -12.90 14.21 5.01
C ALA A 80 -14.15 14.66 5.80
N LEU A 81 -14.72 15.79 5.39
CA LEU A 81 -15.95 16.30 6.00
C LEU A 81 -17.15 15.64 5.32
N ASP A 82 -18.06 15.12 6.13
CA ASP A 82 -19.39 14.71 5.71
C ASP A 82 -20.39 15.79 6.15
N VAL A 83 -20.61 16.74 5.26
CA VAL A 83 -21.48 17.89 5.53
C VAL A 83 -22.93 17.45 5.76
N ALA A 84 -23.39 16.37 5.12
CA ALA A 84 -24.75 15.88 5.21
C ALA A 84 -25.06 15.33 6.61
N SER A 85 -24.13 14.63 7.22
CA SER A 85 -24.27 14.09 8.58
C SER A 85 -23.74 15.01 9.67
N GLY A 86 -23.06 16.11 9.30
CA GLY A 86 -22.37 16.98 10.26
C GLY A 86 -21.19 16.30 10.96
N SER A 87 -20.60 15.27 10.34
CA SER A 87 -19.51 14.47 10.90
C SER A 87 -18.23 14.57 10.05
N SER A 88 -17.16 13.96 10.54
CA SER A 88 -15.93 13.76 9.78
C SER A 88 -15.59 12.29 9.68
N ARG A 89 -14.94 11.90 8.59
CA ARG A 89 -14.38 10.59 8.35
C ARG A 89 -12.87 10.68 8.33
N LEU A 90 -12.21 9.54 8.51
CA LEU A 90 -10.76 9.39 8.47
C LEU A 90 -10.35 8.40 7.36
N PRO A 91 -10.43 8.80 6.07
CA PRO A 91 -10.26 7.88 4.93
C PRO A 91 -8.94 7.11 4.95
N PHE A 92 -7.84 7.74 5.42
CA PHE A 92 -6.56 7.04 5.53
C PHE A 92 -6.60 5.90 6.57
N ILE A 93 -7.23 6.12 7.71
CA ILE A 93 -7.43 5.07 8.74
C ILE A 93 -8.35 3.96 8.19
N GLU A 94 -9.43 4.34 7.50
CA GLU A 94 -10.35 3.41 6.89
C GLU A 94 -9.65 2.55 5.82
N LEU A 95 -8.82 3.16 4.95
CA LEU A 95 -8.02 2.44 3.96
C LEU A 95 -7.07 1.43 4.63
N MET A 96 -6.39 1.82 5.71
CA MET A 96 -5.46 0.92 6.40
C MET A 96 -6.20 -0.24 7.08
N ASN A 97 -7.42 -0.03 7.57
CA ASN A 97 -8.29 -1.11 8.03
C ASN A 97 -8.63 -2.08 6.89
N GLU A 98 -8.96 -1.54 5.71
CA GLU A 98 -9.33 -2.34 4.55
C GLU A 98 -8.14 -3.13 3.98
N ILE A 99 -6.97 -2.53 3.91
CA ILE A 99 -5.74 -3.24 3.53
C ILE A 99 -5.49 -4.41 4.49
N TRP A 100 -5.59 -4.16 5.80
CA TRP A 100 -5.44 -5.22 6.78
C TRP A 100 -6.53 -6.28 6.65
N ARG A 101 -7.79 -5.90 6.44
CA ARG A 101 -8.93 -6.82 6.29
C ARG A 101 -8.73 -7.80 5.14
N VAL A 102 -8.35 -7.30 3.96
CA VAL A 102 -8.22 -8.13 2.75
C VAL A 102 -6.94 -8.97 2.71
N LEU A 103 -5.93 -8.62 3.50
CA LEU A 103 -4.73 -9.43 3.65
C LEU A 103 -5.01 -10.68 4.46
N LYS A 104 -4.43 -11.80 4.06
CA LYS A 104 -4.35 -13.03 4.86
C LYS A 104 -3.50 -12.81 6.12
N PRO A 105 -3.60 -13.70 7.14
CA PRO A 105 -2.58 -13.76 8.19
C PRO A 105 -1.17 -13.82 7.56
N ASP A 106 -0.22 -13.06 8.10
CA ASP A 106 1.15 -12.90 7.58
C ASP A 106 1.26 -12.31 6.17
N GLY A 107 0.15 -11.84 5.58
CA GLY A 107 0.14 -11.16 4.29
C GLY A 107 0.97 -9.86 4.31
N ARG A 108 1.49 -9.48 3.15
CA ARG A 108 2.44 -8.36 3.00
C ARG A 108 1.79 -7.13 2.40
N LEU A 109 2.06 -5.98 3.00
CA LEU A 109 1.86 -4.68 2.38
C LEU A 109 3.19 -4.15 1.87
N TYR A 110 3.24 -3.76 0.60
CA TYR A 110 4.38 -3.07 -0.02
C TYR A 110 3.91 -1.72 -0.58
N ALA A 111 4.30 -0.63 0.05
CA ALA A 111 3.91 0.69 -0.40
C ALA A 111 5.14 1.57 -0.66
N VAL A 112 5.03 2.44 -1.66
CA VAL A 112 6.04 3.44 -2.00
C VAL A 112 5.33 4.79 -2.09
N THR A 113 5.71 5.73 -1.22
CA THR A 113 5.11 7.06 -1.13
C THR A 113 6.17 8.15 -1.21
N PRO A 114 5.85 9.34 -1.75
CA PRO A 114 6.74 10.49 -1.65
C PRO A 114 7.03 10.83 -0.19
N LEU A 115 8.27 11.24 0.09
CA LEU A 115 8.63 11.72 1.42
C LEU A 115 8.04 13.09 1.70
N PHE A 116 7.59 13.32 2.93
CA PHE A 116 6.98 14.58 3.39
C PHE A 116 7.91 15.79 3.25
N ASP A 117 9.24 15.58 3.36
CA ASP A 117 10.30 16.60 3.31
C ASP A 117 10.91 16.77 1.91
N HIS A 118 10.29 16.20 0.88
CA HIS A 118 10.77 16.29 -0.49
C HIS A 118 9.74 17.01 -1.38
N GLU A 119 10.23 17.81 -2.32
CA GLU A 119 9.40 18.60 -3.26
C GLU A 119 8.36 17.76 -4.01
N LYS A 120 8.66 16.49 -4.32
CA LYS A 120 7.73 15.57 -4.99
C LYS A 120 6.41 15.34 -4.24
N MET A 121 6.44 15.49 -2.91
CA MET A 121 5.21 15.43 -2.13
C MET A 121 4.31 16.64 -2.41
N TRP A 122 4.87 17.80 -2.60
CA TRP A 122 4.13 19.07 -2.60
C TRP A 122 3.84 19.63 -3.98
N ARG A 123 4.57 19.20 -5.02
CA ARG A 123 4.36 19.70 -6.38
C ARG A 123 3.09 19.20 -7.06
N ASP A 124 2.56 18.06 -6.62
CA ASP A 124 1.29 17.53 -7.10
C ASP A 124 0.16 18.07 -6.22
N PRO A 125 -0.80 18.85 -6.77
CA PRO A 125 -1.86 19.47 -5.98
C PRO A 125 -2.87 18.47 -5.41
N THR A 126 -2.84 17.22 -5.84
CA THR A 126 -3.71 16.14 -5.35
C THR A 126 -3.09 15.32 -4.21
N HIS A 127 -1.85 15.60 -3.84
CA HIS A 127 -1.21 15.01 -2.67
C HIS A 127 -1.68 15.69 -1.39
N VAL A 128 -2.42 14.97 -0.57
CA VAL A 128 -3.07 15.49 0.64
C VAL A 128 -2.67 14.74 1.92
N ASN A 129 -1.87 13.67 1.80
CA ASN A 129 -1.48 12.82 2.91
C ASN A 129 0.06 12.68 2.98
N PRO A 130 0.75 13.62 3.62
CA PRO A 130 2.20 13.55 3.78
C PRO A 130 2.60 12.40 4.70
N ILE A 131 3.47 11.52 4.20
CA ILE A 131 3.97 10.35 4.92
C ILE A 131 5.36 10.64 5.46
N THR A 132 5.55 10.37 6.74
CA THR A 132 6.82 10.54 7.44
C THR A 132 7.46 9.18 7.79
N PRO A 133 8.78 9.14 8.06
CA PRO A 133 9.42 7.94 8.56
C PRO A 133 8.87 7.41 9.90
N LYS A 134 8.01 8.15 10.58
CA LYS A 134 7.39 7.75 11.86
C LYS A 134 5.92 7.37 11.72
N THR A 135 5.33 7.46 10.52
CA THR A 135 3.91 7.13 10.29
C THR A 135 3.58 5.67 10.66
N TRP A 136 4.52 4.75 10.53
CA TRP A 136 4.35 3.34 10.92
C TRP A 136 3.91 3.14 12.37
N ARG A 137 4.28 4.03 13.30
CA ARG A 137 3.94 3.94 14.72
C ARG A 137 2.43 3.93 14.98
N TYR A 138 1.66 4.45 14.03
CA TYR A 138 0.21 4.46 14.12
C TYR A 138 -0.41 3.10 13.78
N PHE A 139 0.24 2.28 12.96
CA PHE A 139 -0.33 1.06 12.38
C PHE A 139 0.42 -0.22 12.77
N CYS A 140 1.65 -0.09 13.24
CA CYS A 140 2.51 -1.23 13.59
C CYS A 140 2.72 -1.34 15.10
N ARG A 141 2.98 -2.58 15.54
CA ARG A 141 3.47 -2.84 16.90
C ARG A 141 4.80 -2.11 17.15
N PRO A 142 5.10 -1.74 18.42
CA PRO A 142 4.26 -1.94 19.62
C PRO A 142 3.23 -0.82 19.85
N GLU A 143 3.28 0.31 19.12
CA GLU A 143 2.59 1.54 19.52
C GLU A 143 1.12 1.56 19.10
N LEU A 144 0.79 1.20 17.84
CA LEU A 144 -0.58 1.16 17.31
C LEU A 144 -1.41 2.43 17.60
N GLY A 145 -0.80 3.61 17.46
CA GLY A 145 -1.40 4.89 17.83
C GLY A 145 -2.74 5.20 17.14
N ALA A 146 -2.98 4.61 15.96
CA ALA A 146 -4.24 4.81 15.23
C ALA A 146 -5.44 4.07 15.83
N ARG A 147 -5.26 3.22 16.83
CA ARG A 147 -6.37 2.57 17.54
C ARG A 147 -7.34 3.57 18.16
N MET A 148 -6.84 4.68 18.66
CA MET A 148 -7.67 5.77 19.18
C MET A 148 -8.55 6.44 18.11
N TYR A 149 -8.21 6.25 16.83
CA TYR A 149 -8.94 6.77 15.67
C TYR A 149 -9.74 5.70 14.92
N GLY A 150 -9.92 4.51 15.52
CA GLY A 150 -10.71 3.44 14.93
C GLY A 150 -9.95 2.46 14.05
N PHE A 151 -8.60 2.45 14.08
CA PHE A 151 -7.83 1.39 13.44
C PHE A 151 -8.00 0.08 14.20
N LYS A 152 -8.46 -0.97 13.51
CA LYS A 152 -8.74 -2.29 14.08
C LYS A 152 -7.65 -3.31 13.78
N GLY A 153 -6.78 -2.97 12.84
CA GLY A 153 -5.73 -3.86 12.38
C GLY A 153 -4.48 -3.86 13.26
N GLU A 154 -3.52 -4.63 12.83
CA GLU A 154 -2.21 -4.70 13.45
C GLU A 154 -1.17 -5.13 12.42
N PHE A 155 -0.10 -4.36 12.29
CA PHE A 155 1.02 -4.70 11.43
C PHE A 155 2.32 -4.83 12.22
N GLU A 156 3.26 -5.55 11.62
CA GLU A 156 4.67 -5.53 11.98
C GLU A 156 5.47 -4.87 10.86
N MET A 157 6.31 -3.92 11.21
CA MET A 157 7.21 -3.28 10.25
C MET A 157 8.39 -4.21 9.95
N LEU A 158 8.50 -4.66 8.70
CA LEU A 158 9.63 -5.48 8.24
C LEU A 158 10.75 -4.63 7.66
N ARG A 159 10.37 -3.62 6.87
CA ARG A 159 11.30 -2.68 6.28
C ARG A 159 10.65 -1.32 6.11
N GLN A 160 11.43 -0.28 6.39
CA GLN A 160 11.12 1.08 6.05
C GLN A 160 12.40 1.81 5.70
N THR A 161 12.49 2.35 4.49
CA THR A 161 13.69 3.02 4.04
C THR A 161 13.39 4.12 3.04
N ARG A 162 14.21 5.17 3.08
CA ARG A 162 14.23 6.18 2.02
C ARG A 162 14.83 5.57 0.77
N CYS A 163 14.23 5.84 -0.38
CA CYS A 163 14.66 5.24 -1.64
C CYS A 163 14.47 6.18 -2.83
N ARG A 164 15.11 5.82 -3.93
CA ARG A 164 14.78 6.30 -5.26
C ARG A 164 13.71 5.36 -5.83
N PHE A 165 12.56 5.89 -6.27
CA PHE A 165 11.41 5.12 -6.74
C PHE A 165 11.77 3.98 -7.69
N LYS A 166 12.54 4.29 -8.75
CA LYS A 166 12.92 3.28 -9.77
C LYS A 166 13.83 2.16 -9.25
N ARG A 167 14.55 2.38 -8.15
CA ARG A 167 15.48 1.40 -7.59
C ARG A 167 14.77 0.41 -6.66
N ASP A 168 13.80 0.88 -5.92
CA ASP A 168 13.10 0.11 -4.89
C ASP A 168 11.64 -0.20 -5.30
N TYR A 169 11.46 -0.39 -6.60
CA TYR A 169 10.15 -0.75 -7.17
C TYR A 169 9.63 -2.10 -6.64
N GLU A 170 10.54 -3.02 -6.36
CA GLU A 170 10.23 -4.34 -5.81
C GLU A 170 10.97 -4.56 -4.48
N PRO A 171 10.52 -5.51 -3.63
CA PRO A 171 11.24 -5.87 -2.42
C PRO A 171 12.69 -6.24 -2.74
N ALA A 172 13.62 -5.55 -2.09
CA ALA A 172 15.04 -5.72 -2.37
C ALA A 172 15.50 -7.14 -2.01
N ARG A 173 16.09 -7.84 -2.98
CA ARG A 173 16.97 -8.96 -2.68
C ARG A 173 18.27 -8.39 -2.09
N PRO A 174 18.84 -8.98 -1.03
CA PRO A 174 20.09 -8.49 -0.46
C PRO A 174 21.20 -8.62 -1.52
N ALA A 175 21.61 -7.47 -2.08
CA ALA A 175 22.73 -7.36 -2.98
C ALA A 175 23.84 -6.55 -2.30
N LEU A 176 25.07 -7.07 -2.30
CA LEU A 176 26.23 -6.47 -1.62
C LEU A 176 26.54 -5.00 -2.01
N GLY A 177 26.12 -4.53 -3.18
CA GLY A 177 26.31 -3.13 -3.61
C GLY A 177 25.12 -2.19 -3.34
N GLY A 178 23.97 -2.71 -2.91
CA GLY A 178 22.73 -1.91 -2.81
C GLY A 178 22.77 -0.81 -1.73
N TRP A 179 23.51 -1.01 -0.66
CA TRP A 179 23.63 -0.04 0.42
C TRP A 179 24.46 1.20 0.03
N LEU A 180 25.54 1.04 -0.76
CA LEU A 180 26.34 2.16 -1.28
C LEU A 180 25.51 3.04 -2.21
N ALA A 181 24.76 2.43 -3.11
CA ALA A 181 23.89 3.15 -4.03
C ALA A 181 22.78 3.93 -3.30
N ARG A 182 22.20 3.37 -2.24
CA ARG A 182 21.21 4.07 -1.40
C ARG A 182 21.83 5.24 -0.61
N GLY A 183 23.07 5.07 -0.16
CA GLY A 183 23.84 6.16 0.45
C GLY A 183 24.01 7.34 -0.51
N ALA A 184 24.44 7.08 -1.74
CA ALA A 184 24.58 8.09 -2.78
C ALA A 184 23.25 8.78 -3.14
N ASP A 185 22.13 8.03 -3.25
CA ASP A 185 20.80 8.60 -3.52
C ASP A 185 20.36 9.55 -2.39
N ARG A 186 20.71 9.26 -1.14
CA ARG A 186 20.42 10.15 0.00
C ARG A 186 21.25 11.43 -0.06
N LEU A 187 22.54 11.32 -0.33
CA LEU A 187 23.44 12.46 -0.40
C LEU A 187 23.13 13.40 -1.57
N THR A 188 22.62 12.86 -2.69
CA THR A 188 22.27 13.63 -3.89
C THR A 188 20.82 14.14 -3.89
N GLY A 189 20.05 13.91 -2.83
CA GLY A 189 18.62 14.28 -2.76
C GLY A 189 17.71 13.48 -3.69
N GLN A 190 18.20 12.38 -4.27
CA GLN A 190 17.40 11.52 -5.17
C GLN A 190 16.53 10.49 -4.43
N ALA A 191 16.77 10.30 -3.13
CA ALA A 191 15.94 9.44 -2.27
C ALA A 191 14.63 10.14 -1.87
N ALA A 192 13.77 10.36 -2.84
CA ALA A 192 12.55 11.16 -2.74
C ALA A 192 11.32 10.39 -2.23
N HIS A 193 11.44 9.09 -2.03
CA HIS A 193 10.36 8.20 -1.64
C HIS A 193 10.69 7.42 -0.36
N LEU A 194 9.65 6.91 0.27
CA LEU A 194 9.71 6.00 1.41
C LEU A 194 9.09 4.67 0.99
N VAL A 195 9.83 3.58 1.19
CA VAL A 195 9.30 2.21 1.09
C VAL A 195 8.74 1.81 2.44
N TRP A 196 7.58 1.20 2.44
CA TRP A 196 7.00 0.48 3.58
C TRP A 196 6.81 -0.97 3.19
N GLU A 197 7.36 -1.85 3.96
CA GLU A 197 7.10 -3.28 3.84
C GLU A 197 6.67 -3.80 5.21
N TRP A 198 5.38 -4.10 5.34
CA TRP A 198 4.77 -4.50 6.59
C TRP A 198 4.10 -5.86 6.45
N ARG A 199 3.99 -6.57 7.55
CA ARG A 199 3.30 -7.86 7.67
C ARG A 199 2.02 -7.69 8.46
N ALA A 200 0.89 -8.19 7.96
CA ALA A 200 -0.37 -8.20 8.68
C ALA A 200 -0.33 -9.25 9.78
N LEU A 201 -0.56 -8.83 11.02
CA LEU A 201 -0.66 -9.71 12.17
C LEU A 201 -2.13 -10.00 12.43
N LYS A 202 -2.51 -11.27 12.29
CA LYS A 202 -3.87 -11.74 12.55
C LYS A 202 -3.79 -13.04 13.36
N PRO A 203 -4.78 -13.29 14.26
CA PRO A 203 -4.90 -14.60 14.87
C PRO A 203 -5.09 -15.64 13.75
N PRO A 204 -4.54 -16.85 13.91
CA PRO A 204 -4.87 -17.95 13.01
C PRO A 204 -6.37 -18.21 13.09
N HIS A 205 -6.99 -18.43 11.94
CA HIS A 205 -8.39 -18.84 11.83
C HIS A 205 -8.55 -20.29 12.26
#